data_fc3ad2b137f1eca429dd383e26903bce
#
_entry.id   fc3ad2b137f1eca429dd383e26903bce
#
_cell.length_a   1.000
_cell.length_b   1.000
_cell.length_c   1.000
_cell.angle_alpha   90.00
_cell.angle_beta   90.00
_cell.angle_gamma   90.00
#
_symmetry.space_group_name_H-M   'P 1'
#
loop_
_entity.id
_entity.type
_entity.pdbx_description
1 polymer ?
#
loop_
_entity_poly.entity_id
_entity_poly.type
_entity_poly.pdbx_seq_one_letter_code
_entity_poly.pdbx_strand_id
1 'polypeptide(L)'
;MKTNKIIITSLLLAIGLILHQITPGIFLGMKPDLLLVFMILSITITKDFKIALITGLVAGVLCALTTTFPGGQLPSIIDKTITSIIVYFIYKSLKSNSSLKLSSIYFLGTIVSGSIFLSSALFLFGLPAPFVSLFVSIVLPTSIFNCFVGFSIHKLIATNPALKSKFINF
;
A
#
# COMPACT_ATOMS: atom_id res chain seq x y z
N MET A 1 19.69 -0.82 -15.10
CA MET A 1 19.18 -0.33 -13.79
C MET A 1 17.68 -0.02 -13.78
N LYS A 2 17.12 0.75 -14.72
CA LYS A 2 15.65 1.04 -14.73
C LYS A 2 14.79 -0.22 -14.91
N THR A 3 15.17 -1.12 -15.81
CA THR A 3 14.44 -2.36 -16.11
C THR A 3 14.32 -3.26 -14.89
N ASN A 4 15.39 -3.43 -14.11
CA ASN A 4 15.37 -4.28 -12.91
C ASN A 4 14.40 -3.74 -11.84
N LYS A 5 14.30 -2.42 -11.69
CA LYS A 5 13.35 -1.80 -10.75
C LYS A 5 11.91 -2.07 -11.17
N ILE A 6 11.60 -2.01 -12.45
CA ILE A 6 10.26 -2.30 -12.98
C ILE A 6 9.91 -3.77 -12.75
N ILE A 7 10.83 -4.70 -13.05
CA ILE A 7 10.63 -6.14 -12.83
C ILE A 7 10.33 -6.44 -11.36
N ILE A 8 11.11 -5.87 -10.44
CA ILE A 8 10.89 -6.05 -8.99
C ILE A 8 9.53 -5.48 -8.58
N THR A 9 9.19 -4.28 -9.04
CA THR A 9 7.88 -3.67 -8.76
C THR A 9 6.74 -4.53 -9.24
N SER A 10 6.80 -5.05 -10.47
CA SER A 10 5.76 -5.91 -11.03
C SER A 10 5.63 -7.22 -10.24
N LEU A 11 6.74 -7.83 -9.83
CA LEU A 11 6.74 -9.04 -9.01
C LEU A 11 6.09 -8.78 -7.63
N LEU A 12 6.47 -7.68 -6.99
CA LEU A 12 5.89 -7.31 -5.69
C LEU A 12 4.39 -7.02 -5.78
N LEU A 13 3.95 -6.31 -6.82
CA LEU A 13 2.52 -6.06 -7.03
C LEU A 13 1.75 -7.35 -7.35
N ALA A 14 2.34 -8.28 -8.09
CA ALA A 14 1.71 -9.59 -8.36
C ALA A 14 1.53 -10.40 -7.06
N ILE A 15 2.56 -10.46 -6.20
CA ILE A 15 2.45 -11.11 -4.89
C ILE A 15 1.39 -10.40 -4.03
N GLY A 16 1.42 -9.07 -3.99
CA GLY A 16 0.44 -8.26 -3.26
C GLY A 16 -0.98 -8.51 -3.73
N LEU A 17 -1.20 -8.62 -5.04
CA LEU A 17 -2.50 -8.92 -5.65
C LEU A 17 -3.01 -10.30 -5.22
N ILE A 18 -2.18 -11.34 -5.31
CA ILE A 18 -2.57 -12.70 -4.90
C ILE A 18 -2.99 -12.70 -3.43
N LEU A 19 -2.19 -12.11 -2.55
CA LEU A 19 -2.49 -12.05 -1.13
C LEU A 19 -3.74 -11.21 -0.85
N HIS A 20 -3.91 -10.08 -1.54
CA HIS A 20 -5.12 -9.25 -1.44
C HIS A 20 -6.38 -10.01 -1.89
N GLN A 21 -6.26 -10.84 -2.92
CA GLN A 21 -7.39 -11.64 -3.44
C GLN A 21 -7.82 -12.73 -2.46
N ILE A 22 -6.86 -13.39 -1.80
CA ILE A 22 -7.11 -14.48 -0.85
C ILE A 22 -7.68 -13.93 0.47
N THR A 23 -7.38 -12.67 0.82
CA THR A 23 -7.84 -12.05 2.06
C THR A 23 -9.36 -11.85 2.02
N PRO A 24 -10.11 -12.41 2.98
CA PRO A 24 -11.56 -12.26 3.05
C PRO A 24 -11.96 -10.84 3.45
N GLY A 25 -13.14 -10.40 3.04
CA GLY A 25 -13.76 -9.18 3.55
C GLY A 25 -14.18 -9.37 5.01
N ILE A 26 -13.69 -8.54 5.91
CA ILE A 26 -13.92 -8.69 7.36
C ILE A 26 -15.12 -7.85 7.80
N PHE A 27 -15.27 -6.63 7.31
CA PHE A 27 -16.32 -5.71 7.73
C PHE A 27 -16.92 -4.97 6.54
N LEU A 28 -18.24 -5.11 6.32
CA LEU A 28 -19.00 -4.50 5.21
C LEU A 28 -18.33 -4.71 3.82
N GLY A 29 -17.74 -5.86 3.58
CA GLY A 29 -17.02 -6.17 2.34
C GLY A 29 -15.62 -5.56 2.23
N MET A 30 -15.17 -4.79 3.22
CA MET A 30 -13.81 -4.25 3.25
C MET A 30 -12.82 -5.26 3.81
N LYS A 31 -11.63 -5.30 3.25
CA LYS A 31 -10.54 -6.21 3.61
C LYS A 31 -9.23 -5.47 3.83
N PRO A 32 -8.31 -6.02 4.67
CA PRO A 32 -6.96 -5.49 4.78
C PRO A 32 -6.28 -5.39 3.43
N ASP A 33 -5.68 -4.26 3.14
CA ASP A 33 -5.09 -4.00 1.84
C ASP A 33 -3.62 -4.44 1.78
N LEU A 34 -3.41 -5.74 1.55
CA LEU A 34 -2.06 -6.29 1.39
C LEU A 34 -1.39 -5.80 0.11
N LEU A 35 -2.13 -5.45 -0.94
CA LEU A 35 -1.55 -4.85 -2.14
C LEU A 35 -0.88 -3.51 -1.82
N LEU A 36 -1.48 -2.72 -0.92
CA LEU A 36 -0.88 -1.47 -0.41
C LEU A 36 0.47 -1.72 0.27
N VAL A 37 0.59 -2.79 1.07
CA VAL A 37 1.87 -3.14 1.73
C VAL A 37 2.97 -3.37 0.70
N PHE A 38 2.69 -4.13 -0.36
CA PHE A 38 3.66 -4.40 -1.42
C PHE A 38 3.91 -3.19 -2.32
N MET A 39 2.93 -2.31 -2.51
CA MET A 39 3.11 -1.01 -3.16
C MET A 39 4.10 -0.14 -2.37
N ILE A 40 3.91 0.00 -1.06
CA ILE A 40 4.82 0.76 -0.18
C ILE A 40 6.22 0.13 -0.19
N LEU A 41 6.32 -1.19 -0.11
CA LEU A 41 7.59 -1.91 -0.19
C LEU A 41 8.33 -1.60 -1.50
N SER A 42 7.63 -1.64 -2.64
CA SER A 42 8.20 -1.31 -3.94
C SER A 42 8.74 0.13 -3.98
N ILE A 43 7.99 1.09 -3.46
CA ILE A 43 8.39 2.50 -3.42
C ILE A 43 9.66 2.69 -2.56
N THR A 44 9.71 2.04 -1.39
CA THR A 44 10.86 2.15 -0.47
C THR A 44 12.14 1.48 -1.00
N ILE A 45 12.00 0.44 -1.81
CA ILE A 45 13.11 -0.26 -2.46
C ILE A 45 13.61 0.52 -3.67
N THR A 46 12.73 0.93 -4.56
CA THR A 46 13.10 1.55 -5.84
C THR A 46 13.58 2.99 -5.70
N LYS A 47 13.08 3.74 -4.71
CA LYS A 47 13.47 5.13 -4.37
C LYS A 47 13.36 6.09 -5.58
N ASP A 48 12.49 5.79 -6.53
CA ASP A 48 12.33 6.53 -7.78
C ASP A 48 10.90 7.05 -7.90
N PHE A 49 10.74 8.37 -8.08
CA PHE A 49 9.43 9.01 -8.14
C PHE A 49 8.58 8.54 -9.32
N LYS A 50 9.20 8.38 -10.51
CA LYS A 50 8.46 7.92 -11.70
C LYS A 50 7.92 6.51 -11.51
N ILE A 51 8.74 5.64 -10.91
CA ILE A 51 8.32 4.27 -10.59
C ILE A 51 7.25 4.29 -9.51
N ALA A 52 7.37 5.12 -8.48
CA ALA A 52 6.34 5.25 -7.45
C ALA A 52 4.97 5.64 -8.05
N LEU A 53 4.93 6.61 -8.96
CA LEU A 53 3.71 7.02 -9.64
C LEU A 53 3.10 5.89 -10.48
N ILE A 54 3.91 5.21 -11.29
CA ILE A 54 3.46 4.07 -12.10
C ILE A 54 2.95 2.94 -11.18
N THR A 55 3.67 2.67 -10.10
CA THR A 55 3.28 1.65 -9.11
C THR A 55 1.92 1.97 -8.49
N GLY A 56 1.67 3.23 -8.15
CA GLY A 56 0.38 3.68 -7.60
C GLY A 56 -0.76 3.51 -8.59
N LEU A 57 -0.56 3.90 -9.87
CA LEU A 57 -1.56 3.73 -10.92
C LEU A 57 -1.89 2.25 -11.15
N VAL A 58 -0.86 1.40 -11.31
CA VAL A 58 -1.06 -0.03 -11.52
C VAL A 58 -1.72 -0.68 -10.31
N ALA A 59 -1.26 -0.38 -9.08
CA ALA A 59 -1.90 -0.88 -7.86
C ALA A 59 -3.36 -0.43 -7.75
N GLY A 60 -3.66 0.80 -8.13
CA GLY A 60 -5.03 1.33 -8.16
C GLY A 60 -5.94 0.56 -9.11
N VAL A 61 -5.48 0.27 -10.33
CA VAL A 61 -6.23 -0.56 -11.30
C VAL A 61 -6.41 -1.98 -10.77
N LEU A 62 -5.38 -2.60 -10.23
CA LEU A 62 -5.46 -3.94 -9.65
C LEU A 62 -6.44 -4.01 -8.47
N CYS A 63 -6.41 -3.00 -7.58
CA CYS A 63 -7.40 -2.87 -6.50
C CYS A 63 -8.82 -2.66 -7.04
N ALA A 64 -8.99 -1.84 -8.06
CA ALA A 64 -10.29 -1.59 -8.68
C ALA A 64 -10.92 -2.87 -9.26
N LEU A 65 -10.09 -3.76 -9.83
CA LEU A 65 -10.54 -5.04 -10.39
C LEU A 65 -10.88 -6.08 -9.30
N THR A 66 -10.36 -5.91 -8.09
CA THR A 66 -10.48 -6.89 -7.00
C THR A 66 -11.25 -6.38 -5.79
N THR A 67 -11.74 -5.14 -5.85
CA THR A 67 -12.53 -4.55 -4.76
C THR A 67 -13.86 -5.26 -4.59
N THR A 68 -14.20 -5.52 -3.32
CA THR A 68 -15.51 -6.04 -2.92
C THR A 68 -16.42 -4.93 -2.38
N PHE A 69 -15.91 -3.71 -2.27
CA PHE A 69 -16.69 -2.55 -1.85
C PHE A 69 -17.55 -2.03 -3.00
N PRO A 70 -18.86 -1.86 -2.82
CA PRO A 70 -19.75 -1.32 -3.86
C PRO A 70 -19.30 0.07 -4.32
N GLY A 71 -19.06 0.24 -5.62
CA GLY A 71 -18.56 1.49 -6.19
C GLY A 71 -17.09 1.79 -5.89
N GLY A 72 -16.34 0.85 -5.29
CA GLY A 72 -14.95 1.04 -4.87
C GLY A 72 -13.92 1.14 -5.99
N GLN A 73 -14.30 0.93 -7.26
CA GLN A 73 -13.36 0.91 -8.39
C GLN A 73 -12.64 2.26 -8.56
N LEU A 74 -13.38 3.34 -8.76
CA LEU A 74 -12.80 4.68 -8.90
C LEU A 74 -12.09 5.17 -7.64
N PRO A 75 -12.68 5.03 -6.43
CA PRO A 75 -11.97 5.31 -5.19
C PRO A 75 -10.64 4.60 -5.04
N SER A 76 -10.53 3.33 -5.47
CA SER A 76 -9.28 2.57 -5.41
C SER A 76 -8.18 3.16 -6.30
N ILE A 77 -8.53 3.58 -7.51
CA ILE A 77 -7.56 4.21 -8.43
C ILE A 77 -7.07 5.55 -7.87
N ILE A 78 -7.99 6.38 -7.40
CA ILE A 78 -7.69 7.70 -6.81
C ILE A 78 -6.79 7.51 -5.58
N ASP A 79 -7.19 6.64 -4.67
CA ASP A 79 -6.46 6.33 -3.45
C ASP A 79 -5.01 5.92 -3.74
N LYS A 80 -4.81 4.85 -4.50
CA LYS A 80 -3.47 4.28 -4.70
C LYS A 80 -2.55 5.25 -5.45
N THR A 81 -3.09 6.01 -6.39
CA THR A 81 -2.31 7.01 -7.14
C THR A 81 -1.84 8.12 -6.21
N ILE A 82 -2.72 8.70 -5.41
CA ILE A 82 -2.37 9.80 -4.49
C ILE A 82 -1.49 9.27 -3.36
N THR A 83 -1.85 8.13 -2.77
CA THR A 83 -1.08 7.51 -1.68
C THR A 83 0.36 7.19 -2.10
N SER A 84 0.58 6.72 -3.33
CA SER A 84 1.95 6.41 -3.79
C SER A 84 2.84 7.65 -3.83
N ILE A 85 2.29 8.80 -4.22
CA ILE A 85 2.99 10.09 -4.22
C ILE A 85 3.32 10.52 -2.78
N ILE A 86 2.32 10.48 -1.90
CA ILE A 86 2.48 10.90 -0.50
C ILE A 86 3.50 9.99 0.21
N VAL A 87 3.41 8.68 0.04
CA VAL A 87 4.35 7.69 0.61
C VAL A 87 5.78 7.95 0.14
N TYR A 88 5.97 8.27 -1.15
CA TYR A 88 7.28 8.62 -1.68
C TYR A 88 7.86 9.85 -0.96
N PHE A 89 7.08 10.91 -0.76
CA PHE A 89 7.52 12.09 -0.06
C PHE A 89 7.76 11.85 1.44
N ILE A 90 6.90 11.07 2.11
CA ILE A 90 7.13 10.64 3.50
C ILE A 90 8.46 9.88 3.60
N TYR A 91 8.69 8.91 2.70
CA TYR A 91 9.94 8.16 2.67
C TYR A 91 11.16 9.06 2.51
N LYS A 92 11.09 10.07 1.63
CA LYS A 92 12.18 11.02 1.37
C LYS A 92 12.41 11.98 2.55
N SER A 93 11.37 12.40 3.25
CA SER A 93 11.45 13.35 4.38
C SER A 93 12.05 12.72 5.63
N LEU A 94 11.83 11.43 5.84
CA LEU A 94 12.37 10.72 7.01
C LEU A 94 13.85 10.39 6.80
N LYS A 95 14.74 11.13 7.44
CA LYS A 95 16.22 11.00 7.30
C LYS A 95 16.84 9.77 7.99
N SER A 96 16.11 9.08 8.87
CA SER A 96 16.63 7.91 9.60
C SER A 96 16.57 6.63 8.76
N ASN A 97 17.59 5.79 8.86
CA ASN A 97 17.58 4.42 8.30
C ASN A 97 17.11 3.37 9.33
N SER A 98 16.38 3.79 10.35
CA SER A 98 15.90 2.96 11.45
C SER A 98 14.69 2.11 11.03
N SER A 99 14.53 0.96 11.70
CA SER A 99 13.33 0.13 11.63
C SER A 99 12.04 0.91 11.94
N LEU A 100 12.14 1.92 12.82
CA LEU A 100 11.03 2.83 13.15
C LEU A 100 10.54 3.63 11.94
N LYS A 101 11.46 4.08 11.07
CA LYS A 101 11.08 4.77 9.82
C LYS A 101 10.15 3.92 8.96
N LEU A 102 10.49 2.65 8.79
CA LEU A 102 9.72 1.75 7.94
C LEU A 102 8.34 1.48 8.53
N SER A 103 8.28 1.18 9.82
CA SER A 103 7.00 0.99 10.54
C SER A 103 6.11 2.22 10.39
N SER A 104 6.67 3.43 10.57
CA SER A 104 5.92 4.69 10.42
C SER A 104 5.40 4.88 9.00
N ILE A 105 6.16 4.50 7.97
CA ILE A 105 5.72 4.62 6.57
C ILE A 105 4.54 3.70 6.27
N TYR A 106 4.57 2.44 6.74
CA TYR A 106 3.44 1.52 6.57
C TYR A 106 2.21 1.98 7.33
N PHE A 107 2.38 2.44 8.57
CA PHE A 107 1.28 2.93 9.39
C PHE A 107 0.64 4.18 8.77
N LEU A 108 1.43 5.23 8.54
CA LEU A 108 0.95 6.50 7.98
C LEU A 108 0.44 6.31 6.55
N GLY A 109 1.12 5.51 5.73
CA GLY A 109 0.70 5.21 4.37
C GLY A 109 -0.67 4.54 4.34
N THR A 110 -0.96 3.63 5.28
CA THR A 110 -2.28 2.98 5.37
C THR A 110 -3.36 3.95 5.86
N ILE A 111 -3.05 4.81 6.83
CA ILE A 111 -4.00 5.85 7.28
C ILE A 111 -4.35 6.80 6.13
N VAL A 112 -3.33 7.27 5.39
CA VAL A 112 -3.52 8.16 4.23
C VAL A 112 -4.38 7.46 3.16
N SER A 113 -4.04 6.23 2.80
CA SER A 113 -4.79 5.43 1.83
C SER A 113 -6.25 5.25 2.25
N GLY A 114 -6.50 4.80 3.46
CA GLY A 114 -7.85 4.62 3.97
C GLY A 114 -8.66 5.92 4.01
N SER A 115 -8.02 7.04 4.38
CA SER A 115 -8.67 8.36 4.38
C SER A 115 -9.06 8.79 2.96
N ILE A 116 -8.16 8.64 1.99
CA ILE A 116 -8.42 9.01 0.58
C ILE A 116 -9.50 8.11 -0.02
N PHE A 117 -9.42 6.80 0.24
CA PHE A 117 -10.42 5.84 -0.23
C PHE A 117 -11.81 6.19 0.31
N LEU A 118 -11.95 6.33 1.63
CA LEU A 118 -13.25 6.65 2.25
C LEU A 118 -13.77 8.02 1.81
N SER A 119 -12.90 9.04 1.70
CA SER A 119 -13.31 10.36 1.23
C SER A 119 -13.79 10.31 -0.22
N SER A 120 -13.04 9.67 -1.12
CA SER A 120 -13.44 9.54 -2.53
C SER A 120 -14.69 8.69 -2.71
N ALA A 121 -14.86 7.61 -1.94
CA ALA A 121 -16.07 6.81 -1.93
C ALA A 121 -17.28 7.61 -1.44
N LEU A 122 -17.12 8.41 -0.37
CA LEU A 122 -18.17 9.26 0.15
C LEU A 122 -18.67 10.27 -0.90
N PHE A 123 -17.72 10.94 -1.58
CA PHE A 123 -18.09 11.97 -2.58
C PHE A 123 -18.67 11.40 -3.87
N LEU A 124 -18.26 10.22 -4.29
CA LEU A 124 -18.67 9.63 -5.57
C LEU A 124 -19.94 8.75 -5.48
N PHE A 125 -20.06 8.00 -4.41
CA PHE A 125 -21.08 6.94 -4.30
C PHE A 125 -21.85 6.95 -2.97
N GLY A 126 -21.37 7.70 -1.97
CA GLY A 126 -21.84 7.60 -0.59
C GLY A 126 -21.18 6.42 0.16
N LEU A 127 -21.35 6.41 1.46
CA LEU A 127 -20.82 5.35 2.33
C LEU A 127 -21.97 4.55 2.95
N PRO A 128 -21.80 3.23 3.17
CA PRO A 128 -22.82 2.37 3.81
C PRO A 128 -22.94 2.63 5.32
N ALA A 129 -22.00 3.37 5.93
CA ALA A 129 -21.96 3.73 7.34
C ALA A 129 -21.25 5.10 7.52
N PRO A 130 -21.38 5.77 8.68
CA PRO A 130 -20.68 7.02 8.93
C PRO A 130 -19.18 6.92 8.74
N PHE A 131 -18.57 7.94 8.14
CA PHE A 131 -17.11 7.98 7.85
C PHE A 131 -16.25 7.63 9.07
N VAL A 132 -16.54 8.24 10.21
CA VAL A 132 -15.75 8.02 11.45
C VAL A 132 -15.86 6.57 11.91
N SER A 133 -17.03 5.95 11.81
CA SER A 133 -17.23 4.54 12.17
C SER A 133 -16.37 3.63 11.27
N LEU A 134 -16.39 3.82 9.96
CA LEU A 134 -15.58 3.04 9.02
C LEU A 134 -14.08 3.30 9.22
N PHE A 135 -13.70 4.53 9.48
CA PHE A 135 -12.30 4.87 9.75
C PHE A 135 -11.77 4.16 11.00
N VAL A 136 -12.50 4.21 12.11
CA VAL A 136 -12.09 3.60 13.38
C VAL A 136 -12.14 2.06 13.31
N SER A 137 -13.17 1.50 12.69
CA SER A 137 -13.36 0.04 12.67
C SER A 137 -12.56 -0.69 11.59
N ILE A 138 -12.12 0.01 10.52
CA ILE A 138 -11.42 -0.63 9.40
C ILE A 138 -10.02 -0.03 9.22
N VAL A 139 -9.90 1.30 9.06
CA VAL A 139 -8.63 1.93 8.70
C VAL A 139 -7.61 1.80 9.82
N LEU A 140 -7.99 2.06 11.08
CA LEU A 140 -7.07 1.95 12.21
C LEU A 140 -6.56 0.52 12.44
N PRO A 141 -7.40 -0.51 12.56
CA PRO A 141 -6.92 -1.89 12.70
C PRO A 141 -6.08 -2.34 11.51
N THR A 142 -6.48 -2.00 10.29
CA THR A 142 -5.72 -2.32 9.08
C THR A 142 -4.35 -1.63 9.07
N SER A 143 -4.24 -0.40 9.58
CA SER A 143 -2.96 0.31 9.64
C SER A 143 -1.97 -0.35 10.58
N ILE A 144 -2.44 -0.87 11.72
CA ILE A 144 -1.63 -1.65 12.66
C ILE A 144 -1.20 -2.98 12.01
N PHE A 145 -2.13 -3.68 11.38
CA PHE A 145 -1.86 -4.94 10.70
C PHE A 145 -0.85 -4.76 9.55
N ASN A 146 -1.04 -3.79 8.69
CA ASN A 146 -0.14 -3.50 7.57
C ASN A 146 1.25 -3.04 8.04
N CYS A 147 1.31 -2.31 9.15
CA CYS A 147 2.58 -1.94 9.80
C CYS A 147 3.35 -3.18 10.23
N PHE A 148 2.70 -4.13 10.90
CA PHE A 148 3.32 -5.38 11.34
C PHE A 148 3.78 -6.25 10.15
N VAL A 149 2.92 -6.45 9.16
CA VAL A 149 3.23 -7.24 7.96
C VAL A 149 4.37 -6.59 7.17
N GLY A 150 4.30 -5.30 6.90
CA GLY A 150 5.31 -4.57 6.14
C GLY A 150 6.67 -4.57 6.84
N PHE A 151 6.69 -4.37 8.16
CA PHE A 151 7.91 -4.47 8.96
C PHE A 151 8.52 -5.88 8.90
N SER A 152 7.69 -6.92 9.05
CA SER A 152 8.14 -8.32 9.01
C SER A 152 8.76 -8.68 7.66
N ILE A 153 8.11 -8.30 6.55
CA ILE A 153 8.63 -8.55 5.20
C ILE A 153 9.95 -7.81 4.99
N HIS A 154 10.02 -6.55 5.42
CA HIS A 154 11.26 -5.79 5.26
C HIS A 154 12.41 -6.36 6.10
N LYS A 155 12.13 -6.83 7.31
CA LYS A 155 13.11 -7.50 8.16
C LYS A 155 13.62 -8.79 7.50
N LEU A 156 12.72 -9.60 6.92
CA LEU A 156 13.10 -10.81 6.19
C LEU A 156 14.03 -10.51 5.00
N ILE A 157 13.74 -9.46 4.23
CA ILE A 157 14.59 -9.02 3.12
C ILE A 157 15.96 -8.55 3.63
N ALA A 158 16.00 -7.81 4.74
CA ALA A 158 17.24 -7.26 5.29
C ALA A 158 18.14 -8.34 5.91
N THR A 159 17.57 -9.40 6.49
CA THR A 159 18.31 -10.50 7.14
C THR A 159 18.80 -11.57 6.16
N ASN A 160 18.16 -11.73 5.01
CA ASN A 160 18.56 -12.72 4.02
C ASN A 160 19.54 -12.11 3.00
N PRO A 161 20.84 -12.56 2.96
CA PRO A 161 21.85 -11.99 2.06
C PRO A 161 21.45 -12.04 0.58
N ALA A 162 20.81 -13.14 0.15
CA ALA A 162 20.39 -13.33 -1.23
C ALA A 162 19.25 -12.36 -1.63
N LEU A 163 18.31 -12.10 -0.71
CA LEU A 163 17.25 -11.12 -0.93
C LEU A 163 17.77 -9.70 -0.83
N LYS A 164 18.66 -9.42 0.14
CA LYS A 164 19.29 -8.11 0.31
C LYS A 164 20.03 -7.67 -0.94
N SER A 165 20.82 -8.55 -1.56
CA SER A 165 21.54 -8.24 -2.80
C SER A 165 20.61 -7.96 -3.97
N LYS A 166 19.47 -8.65 -4.06
CA LYS A 166 18.47 -8.48 -5.12
C LYS A 166 17.55 -7.26 -4.94
N PHE A 167 17.24 -6.87 -3.71
CA PHE A 167 16.20 -5.87 -3.43
C PHE A 167 16.75 -4.54 -2.87
N ILE A 168 17.94 -4.51 -2.25
CA ILE A 168 18.44 -3.31 -1.56
C ILE A 168 19.67 -2.69 -2.26
N ASN A 169 20.44 -3.45 -3.03
CA ASN A 169 21.67 -2.98 -3.70
C ASN A 169 21.45 -2.46 -5.13
N PHE A 170 20.34 -1.74 -5.38
CA PHE A 170 20.08 -1.08 -6.66
C PHE A 170 20.36 0.41 -6.64
#